data_ce38470dc9759c7129e4d2aff7217898
#
_entry.id   ce38470dc9759c7129e4d2aff7217898
#
_cell.length_a   1.000
_cell.length_b   1.000
_cell.length_c   1.000
_cell.angle_alpha   90.00
_cell.angle_beta   90.00
_cell.angle_gamma   90.00
#
_symmetry.space_group_name_H-M   'P 1'
#
loop_
_entity.id
_entity.type
_entity.pdbx_description
1 polymer ?
#
loop_
_entity_poly.entity_id
_entity_poly.type
_entity_poly.pdbx_seq_one_letter_code
_entity_poly.pdbx_strand_id
1 'polypeptide(L)'
;MAVRGQRAAGGRPFFGSPEAVFHDATHASYLVAASKNTEARAGHGAHADADGVGPGAADEFCPSRQGASLPKKTVLPLERQTKMAALSESASPEAAASPEAVFHDEKHASYLVAVSKNTEAIEFVLTEYMRMSGVYWGLTAMALLGRDVHKEMDGDAVVAWVLRCQHPCGGFGGGEGHDPHLLYTLSALQILALLGALDKCDGAKAAAYVAALQQGDGSFHGDEWGEVDTRFSYCALSSLAILGELWNRSPPLIDVAKAVDFVDRCRNFDGGYGAVPGAESHAGQIFCCVGALAIAKRVDLVDGTLLGWWLAERQCDSGGLNGRPEKQADVCYSWWILSSLTILGRSHWIDEAKLAAFILECQEPDGGGVADRPGNMADVFHTFFGIGGLSLLNWFDGTAYAGRPAIDPVFALPAPLVAELGLEASVCPRATASLLETWARARDEEKETPPPSP
;
A
#
# COMPACT_ATOMS: atom_id res chain seq x y z
N MET A 1 4.14 56.13 18.95
CA MET A 1 5.35 55.39 19.36
C MET A 1 5.20 53.98 18.86
N ALA A 2 5.96 53.63 17.81
CA ALA A 2 5.94 52.32 17.16
C ALA A 2 6.98 51.41 17.80
N VAL A 3 6.57 50.19 18.17
CA VAL A 3 7.51 49.14 18.57
C VAL A 3 7.48 48.07 17.45
N ARG A 4 8.57 47.99 16.69
CA ARG A 4 8.87 46.94 15.75
C ARG A 4 9.34 45.69 16.52
N GLY A 5 8.58 44.58 16.44
CA GLY A 5 9.05 43.26 16.86
C GLY A 5 9.80 42.58 15.71
N GLN A 6 11.04 42.17 15.96
CA GLN A 6 11.90 41.40 15.08
C GLN A 6 11.36 39.98 14.97
N ARG A 7 11.19 39.50 13.72
CA ARG A 7 10.95 38.05 13.42
C ARG A 7 12.30 37.34 13.53
N ALA A 8 12.35 36.37 14.43
CA ALA A 8 13.42 35.38 14.47
C ALA A 8 13.28 34.41 13.29
N ALA A 9 14.40 34.20 12.59
CA ALA A 9 14.49 33.21 11.51
C ALA A 9 14.44 31.79 12.13
N GLY A 10 13.33 31.10 11.96
CA GLY A 10 13.20 29.69 12.29
C GLY A 10 13.86 28.82 11.22
N GLY A 11 14.80 27.97 11.66
CA GLY A 11 15.46 27.00 10.80
C GLY A 11 14.46 26.00 10.21
N ARG A 12 14.68 25.62 8.96
CA ARG A 12 13.91 24.59 8.23
C ARG A 12 14.12 23.23 8.92
N PRO A 13 13.06 22.46 9.21
CA PRO A 13 13.26 21.06 9.53
C PRO A 13 13.68 20.32 8.25
N PHE A 14 14.72 19.50 8.36
CA PHE A 14 15.18 18.56 7.35
C PHE A 14 14.11 17.46 7.22
N PHE A 15 13.29 17.48 6.18
CA PHE A 15 12.48 16.33 5.80
C PHE A 15 13.30 15.43 4.88
N GLY A 16 13.44 14.16 5.29
CA GLY A 16 14.15 13.13 4.57
C GLY A 16 13.47 12.77 3.25
N SER A 17 14.22 12.06 2.40
CA SER A 17 13.85 11.60 1.07
C SER A 17 12.50 10.84 1.01
N PRO A 18 11.86 10.68 -0.19
CA PRO A 18 10.59 9.96 -0.40
C PRO A 18 10.57 8.51 0.11
N GLU A 19 11.72 7.91 0.39
CA GLU A 19 11.85 6.61 1.05
C GLU A 19 11.33 6.64 2.50
N ALA A 20 11.29 7.80 3.14
CA ALA A 20 10.98 7.95 4.55
C ALA A 20 9.56 7.51 4.93
N VAL A 21 8.55 7.64 4.06
CA VAL A 21 7.15 7.41 4.46
C VAL A 21 6.73 5.94 4.37
N PHE A 22 7.30 5.12 3.46
CA PHE A 22 7.22 3.66 3.60
C PHE A 22 8.18 3.12 4.68
N HIS A 23 9.28 3.84 4.93
CA HIS A 23 10.16 3.57 6.06
C HIS A 23 9.59 4.06 7.40
N ASP A 24 8.68 5.04 7.46
CA ASP A 24 8.23 5.60 8.73
C ASP A 24 7.39 4.62 9.56
N ALA A 25 6.56 3.77 8.95
CA ALA A 25 5.90 2.71 9.69
C ALA A 25 6.91 1.64 10.18
N THR A 26 7.91 1.29 9.35
CA THR A 26 9.05 0.45 9.73
C THR A 26 10.02 1.18 10.66
N HIS A 27 10.16 2.52 10.54
CA HIS A 27 11.04 3.31 11.41
C HIS A 27 10.43 3.53 12.79
N ALA A 28 9.12 3.67 12.92
CA ALA A 28 8.45 3.65 14.22
C ALA A 28 8.67 2.32 14.95
N SER A 29 8.56 1.19 14.26
CA SER A 29 8.90 -0.14 14.79
C SER A 29 10.39 -0.27 15.12
N TYR A 30 11.28 0.37 14.32
CA TYR A 30 12.73 0.36 14.54
C TYR A 30 13.18 1.23 15.72
N LEU A 31 12.55 2.39 15.93
CA LEU A 31 12.80 3.27 17.08
C LEU A 31 12.35 2.62 18.39
N VAL A 32 11.25 1.87 18.37
CA VAL A 32 10.79 1.07 19.52
C VAL A 32 11.76 -0.07 19.84
N ALA A 33 12.28 -0.77 18.82
CA ALA A 33 13.30 -1.79 18.99
C ALA A 33 14.65 -1.20 19.48
N ALA A 34 15.03 -0.02 19.00
CA ALA A 34 16.24 0.66 19.41
C ALA A 34 16.19 1.18 20.86
N SER A 35 15.02 1.62 21.36
CA SER A 35 14.86 2.06 22.77
C SER A 35 15.05 0.93 23.76
N LYS A 36 14.57 -0.30 23.44
CA LYS A 36 14.79 -1.49 24.29
C LYS A 36 16.22 -2.03 24.23
N ASN A 37 16.95 -1.82 23.12
CA ASN A 37 18.36 -2.21 23.02
C ASN A 37 19.32 -1.22 23.71
N THR A 38 18.90 0.01 24.02
CA THR A 38 19.73 0.99 24.76
C THR A 38 19.77 0.67 26.25
N GLU A 39 18.76 0.05 26.84
CA GLU A 39 18.82 -0.41 28.21
C GLU A 39 19.73 -1.65 28.41
N ALA A 40 19.95 -2.44 27.36
CA ALA A 40 20.82 -3.64 27.39
C ALA A 40 22.29 -3.34 27.05
N ARG A 41 22.67 -2.12 26.60
CA ARG A 41 24.03 -1.75 26.17
C ARG A 41 24.67 -0.58 26.94
N ALA A 42 24.24 -0.28 28.14
CA ALA A 42 24.96 0.61 29.06
C ALA A 42 26.14 -0.09 29.71
N GLY A 43 27.09 -0.55 28.93
CA GLY A 43 28.31 -1.18 29.41
C GLY A 43 29.20 -1.64 28.26
N HIS A 44 29.83 -0.75 27.56
CA HIS A 44 31.15 -0.87 26.97
C HIS A 44 31.40 0.30 26.05
N GLY A 45 32.37 1.13 26.44
CA GLY A 45 32.78 2.30 25.70
C GLY A 45 33.90 1.98 24.69
N ALA A 46 34.08 2.93 23.82
CA ALA A 46 35.35 3.50 23.30
C ALA A 46 35.47 3.62 21.78
N HIS A 47 35.64 4.88 21.39
CA HIS A 47 36.53 5.46 20.36
C HIS A 47 36.68 4.87 18.94
N ALA A 48 36.41 5.75 17.94
CA ALA A 48 37.43 6.27 16.97
C ALA A 48 36.74 6.99 15.80
N ASP A 49 37.08 8.15 15.61
CA ASP A 49 37.70 9.08 14.64
C ASP A 49 37.06 9.25 13.26
N ALA A 50 36.92 10.56 12.98
CA ALA A 50 36.54 11.19 11.74
C ALA A 50 37.71 11.21 10.73
N ASP A 51 37.36 11.15 9.43
CA ASP A 51 38.06 11.96 8.43
C ASP A 51 37.19 12.13 7.15
N GLY A 52 37.25 13.34 6.62
CA GLY A 52 36.43 13.86 5.59
C GLY A 52 36.98 13.69 4.16
N VAL A 53 36.12 13.88 3.20
CA VAL A 53 36.48 14.30 1.82
C VAL A 53 35.43 15.27 1.29
N GLY A 54 35.92 16.37 0.74
CA GLY A 54 35.17 17.53 0.25
C GLY A 54 34.62 17.39 -1.19
N PRO A 55 34.00 18.44 -1.75
CA PRO A 55 33.06 18.39 -2.88
C PRO A 55 33.73 18.60 -4.26
N GLY A 56 33.20 17.96 -5.27
CA GLY A 56 33.59 18.13 -6.67
C GLY A 56 32.42 18.22 -7.64
N ALA A 57 32.24 19.44 -8.14
CA ALA A 57 31.77 19.89 -9.45
C ALA A 57 30.64 19.16 -10.21
N ALA A 58 29.56 19.91 -10.45
CA ALA A 58 28.60 19.74 -11.52
C ALA A 58 29.21 20.07 -12.89
N ASP A 59 28.82 19.33 -13.93
CA ASP A 59 28.71 19.91 -15.28
C ASP A 59 27.78 19.10 -16.19
N GLU A 60 26.95 19.86 -16.86
CA GLU A 60 26.02 19.70 -17.94
C GLU A 60 26.18 18.50 -18.89
N PHE A 61 25.09 17.80 -19.21
CA PHE A 61 24.81 17.38 -20.59
C PHE A 61 23.31 17.07 -20.77
N CYS A 62 22.63 17.91 -21.56
CA CYS A 62 21.29 17.66 -22.07
C CYS A 62 21.37 17.41 -23.56
N PRO A 63 21.01 16.23 -24.11
CA PRO A 63 20.75 16.06 -25.51
C PRO A 63 19.26 16.04 -25.83
N SER A 64 18.88 16.83 -26.81
CA SER A 64 17.59 16.98 -27.45
C SER A 64 16.94 15.65 -27.88
N ARG A 65 15.68 15.47 -27.52
CA ARG A 65 14.83 14.34 -27.96
C ARG A 65 14.33 14.56 -29.36
N GLN A 66 14.77 13.69 -30.29
CA GLN A 66 14.09 13.40 -31.53
C GLN A 66 13.42 12.02 -31.41
N GLY A 67 12.10 11.95 -31.72
CA GLY A 67 11.32 10.82 -32.17
C GLY A 67 11.58 9.46 -31.52
N ALA A 68 10.97 9.17 -30.36
CA ALA A 68 10.95 7.83 -29.81
C ALA A 68 9.77 7.04 -30.38
N SER A 69 10.07 6.03 -31.21
CA SER A 69 9.14 4.96 -31.57
C SER A 69 8.78 4.16 -30.31
N LEU A 70 7.51 3.74 -30.21
CA LEU A 70 7.00 2.87 -29.14
C LEU A 70 7.95 1.69 -28.87
N PRO A 71 8.27 1.38 -27.60
CA PRO A 71 9.16 0.27 -27.28
C PRO A 71 8.53 -1.06 -27.69
N LYS A 72 9.29 -1.88 -28.41
CA LYS A 72 8.92 -3.26 -28.76
C LYS A 72 8.70 -4.04 -27.47
N LYS A 73 7.56 -4.75 -27.36
CA LYS A 73 7.25 -5.63 -26.22
C LYS A 73 8.43 -6.55 -25.89
N THR A 74 8.93 -6.48 -24.68
CA THR A 74 10.08 -7.25 -24.22
C THR A 74 9.70 -8.72 -24.07
N VAL A 75 10.36 -9.61 -24.81
CA VAL A 75 10.16 -11.06 -24.68
C VAL A 75 10.95 -11.57 -23.48
N LEU A 76 10.28 -12.23 -22.56
CA LEU A 76 10.94 -12.85 -21.39
C LEU A 76 11.89 -13.97 -21.82
N PRO A 77 13.07 -14.13 -21.16
CA PRO A 77 13.99 -15.24 -21.39
C PRO A 77 13.33 -16.61 -21.23
N LEU A 78 13.76 -17.60 -22.01
CA LEU A 78 13.17 -18.95 -22.05
C LEU A 78 13.16 -19.63 -20.68
N GLU A 79 14.21 -19.46 -19.86
CA GLU A 79 14.29 -19.98 -18.49
C GLU A 79 13.18 -19.43 -17.58
N ARG A 80 12.80 -18.18 -17.78
CA ARG A 80 11.72 -17.54 -17.04
C ARG A 80 10.36 -18.08 -17.46
N GLN A 81 10.19 -18.41 -18.75
CA GLN A 81 8.95 -19.02 -19.26
C GLN A 81 8.76 -20.43 -18.72
N THR A 82 9.85 -21.22 -18.60
CA THR A 82 9.84 -22.57 -18.04
C THR A 82 9.48 -22.57 -16.55
N LYS A 83 9.99 -21.59 -15.78
CA LYS A 83 9.66 -21.44 -14.36
C LYS A 83 8.18 -21.08 -14.15
N MET A 84 7.60 -20.26 -15.01
CA MET A 84 6.15 -19.95 -15.00
C MET A 84 5.28 -21.18 -15.31
N ALA A 85 5.68 -22.00 -16.28
CA ALA A 85 4.98 -23.24 -16.61
C ALA A 85 5.03 -24.23 -15.43
N ALA A 86 6.17 -24.36 -14.77
CA ALA A 86 6.34 -25.21 -13.59
C ALA A 86 5.49 -24.77 -12.39
N LEU A 87 5.33 -23.46 -12.18
CA LEU A 87 4.48 -22.91 -11.12
C LEU A 87 2.97 -23.13 -11.42
N SER A 88 2.57 -23.15 -12.69
CA SER A 88 1.19 -23.44 -13.08
C SER A 88 0.81 -24.92 -12.96
N GLU A 89 1.79 -25.84 -13.06
CA GLU A 89 1.57 -27.29 -12.95
C GLU A 89 1.62 -27.78 -11.48
N SER A 90 2.25 -27.04 -10.56
CA SER A 90 2.36 -27.42 -9.15
C SER A 90 1.12 -27.13 -8.30
N ALA A 91 0.08 -26.54 -8.85
CA ALA A 91 -1.18 -26.27 -8.16
C ALA A 91 -2.09 -27.52 -8.11
N SER A 92 -1.58 -28.64 -7.58
CA SER A 92 -2.41 -29.78 -7.18
C SER A 92 -2.89 -29.56 -5.74
N PRO A 93 -4.17 -29.88 -5.41
CA PRO A 93 -4.72 -29.62 -4.07
C PRO A 93 -4.26 -30.58 -2.96
N GLU A 94 -3.17 -31.31 -3.17
CA GLU A 94 -2.56 -32.23 -2.18
C GLU A 94 -1.18 -31.78 -1.70
N ALA A 95 -1.02 -30.51 -1.33
CA ALA A 95 0.15 -30.12 -0.55
C ALA A 95 -0.10 -30.45 0.93
N ALA A 96 0.69 -31.42 1.44
CA ALA A 96 0.65 -31.94 2.78
C ALA A 96 0.40 -30.84 3.83
N ALA A 97 -0.61 -31.03 4.67
CA ALA A 97 -0.83 -30.28 5.89
C ALA A 97 0.44 -30.36 6.76
N SER A 98 1.21 -29.26 6.81
CA SER A 98 2.11 -29.01 7.93
C SER A 98 1.26 -28.99 9.20
N PRO A 99 1.83 -29.31 10.41
CA PRO A 99 1.09 -29.31 11.67
C PRO A 99 0.28 -28.03 11.74
N GLU A 100 -1.04 -28.14 12.00
CA GLU A 100 -2.04 -27.06 11.93
C GLU A 100 -1.45 -25.77 12.49
N ALA A 101 -1.06 -24.85 11.61
CA ALA A 101 -0.57 -23.57 12.02
C ALA A 101 -1.74 -22.82 12.66
N VAL A 102 -1.67 -22.60 13.98
CA VAL A 102 -2.73 -22.01 14.77
C VAL A 102 -2.75 -20.52 14.50
N PHE A 103 -3.89 -20.01 14.02
CA PHE A 103 -4.14 -18.59 13.94
C PHE A 103 -4.66 -18.05 15.28
N HIS A 104 -4.02 -17.04 15.84
CA HIS A 104 -4.31 -16.55 17.20
C HIS A 104 -5.39 -15.47 17.21
N ASP A 105 -6.56 -15.78 16.66
CA ASP A 105 -7.69 -14.87 16.45
C ASP A 105 -8.04 -13.99 17.63
N GLU A 106 -8.40 -14.61 18.78
CA GLU A 106 -8.80 -13.87 19.98
C GLU A 106 -7.67 -13.00 20.52
N LYS A 107 -6.41 -13.45 20.37
CA LYS A 107 -5.25 -12.66 20.80
C LYS A 107 -5.05 -11.45 19.89
N HIS A 108 -5.23 -11.59 18.56
CA HIS A 108 -5.15 -10.45 17.64
C HIS A 108 -6.22 -9.41 17.93
N ALA A 109 -7.47 -9.83 18.15
CA ALA A 109 -8.54 -8.91 18.52
C ALA A 109 -8.25 -8.21 19.87
N SER A 110 -7.82 -8.97 20.89
CA SER A 110 -7.46 -8.42 22.20
C SER A 110 -6.28 -7.45 22.12
N TYR A 111 -5.27 -7.76 21.31
CA TYR A 111 -4.12 -6.90 21.02
C TYR A 111 -4.57 -5.55 20.43
N LEU A 112 -5.38 -5.56 19.38
CA LEU A 112 -5.88 -4.35 18.71
C LEU A 112 -6.69 -3.47 19.67
N VAL A 113 -7.56 -4.07 20.50
CA VAL A 113 -8.32 -3.36 21.54
C VAL A 113 -7.39 -2.79 22.62
N ALA A 114 -6.36 -3.53 23.04
CA ALA A 114 -5.42 -3.05 24.05
C ALA A 114 -4.60 -1.86 23.55
N VAL A 115 -4.08 -1.94 22.30
CA VAL A 115 -3.31 -0.84 21.69
C VAL A 115 -4.17 0.41 21.53
N SER A 116 -5.44 0.29 21.13
CA SER A 116 -6.33 1.44 20.95
C SER A 116 -6.60 2.21 22.26
N LYS A 117 -6.49 1.53 23.41
CA LYS A 117 -6.74 2.10 24.74
C LYS A 117 -5.49 2.56 25.48
N ASN A 118 -4.30 2.15 25.04
CA ASN A 118 -3.04 2.45 25.71
C ASN A 118 -2.46 3.80 25.25
N THR A 119 -3.08 4.89 25.68
CA THR A 119 -2.66 6.26 25.35
C THR A 119 -1.38 6.71 26.08
N GLU A 120 -0.96 5.97 27.10
CA GLU A 120 0.27 6.25 27.86
C GLU A 120 1.53 5.61 27.26
N ALA A 121 1.37 4.72 26.27
CA ALA A 121 2.49 4.09 25.62
C ALA A 121 3.32 5.12 24.84
N ILE A 122 4.65 4.97 24.89
CA ILE A 122 5.56 5.87 24.16
C ILE A 122 5.32 5.78 22.64
N GLU A 123 4.97 4.60 22.15
CA GLU A 123 4.62 4.34 20.75
C GLU A 123 3.39 5.17 20.33
N PHE A 124 2.40 5.29 21.19
CA PHE A 124 1.21 6.09 20.96
C PHE A 124 1.55 7.58 20.77
N VAL A 125 2.49 8.09 21.56
CA VAL A 125 2.96 9.47 21.46
C VAL A 125 3.83 9.68 20.23
N LEU A 126 4.77 8.77 19.97
CA LEU A 126 5.70 8.89 18.83
C LEU A 126 5.01 8.75 17.48
N THR A 127 3.86 8.05 17.40
CA THR A 127 3.10 7.86 16.16
C THR A 127 1.88 8.78 16.05
N GLU A 128 1.83 9.84 16.84
CA GLU A 128 0.70 10.77 16.87
C GLU A 128 0.36 11.34 15.48
N TYR A 129 1.39 11.70 14.71
CA TYR A 129 1.25 12.29 13.38
C TYR A 129 0.58 11.37 12.35
N MET A 130 0.59 10.05 12.58
CA MET A 130 -0.03 9.05 11.70
C MET A 130 -1.19 8.28 12.36
N ARG A 131 -1.71 8.78 13.48
CA ARG A 131 -2.76 8.09 14.26
C ARG A 131 -4.00 7.78 13.44
N MET A 132 -4.39 8.66 12.51
CA MET A 132 -5.53 8.43 11.61
C MET A 132 -5.36 7.12 10.83
N SER A 133 -4.18 6.88 10.27
CA SER A 133 -3.90 5.62 9.56
C SER A 133 -3.85 4.42 10.51
N GLY A 134 -3.30 4.60 11.73
CA GLY A 134 -3.28 3.55 12.76
C GLY A 134 -4.68 3.09 13.17
N VAL A 135 -5.61 4.03 13.33
CA VAL A 135 -7.03 3.73 13.62
C VAL A 135 -7.68 3.00 12.44
N TYR A 136 -7.43 3.44 11.20
CA TYR A 136 -7.93 2.75 10.01
C TYR A 136 -7.42 1.29 9.94
N TRP A 137 -6.13 1.05 10.14
CA TRP A 137 -5.58 -0.32 10.14
C TRP A 137 -6.19 -1.19 11.23
N GLY A 138 -6.30 -0.67 12.46
CA GLY A 138 -6.87 -1.40 13.59
C GLY A 138 -8.33 -1.77 13.38
N LEU A 139 -9.17 -0.82 12.94
CA LEU A 139 -10.59 -1.06 12.69
C LEU A 139 -10.80 -2.04 11.51
N THR A 140 -10.03 -1.90 10.44
CA THR A 140 -10.15 -2.81 9.29
C THR A 140 -9.72 -4.23 9.67
N ALA A 141 -8.62 -4.38 10.42
CA ALA A 141 -8.20 -5.68 10.93
C ALA A 141 -9.30 -6.33 11.79
N MET A 142 -9.90 -5.58 12.73
CA MET A 142 -11.03 -6.06 13.56
C MET A 142 -12.24 -6.46 12.71
N ALA A 143 -12.59 -5.68 11.69
CA ALA A 143 -13.67 -6.01 10.76
C ALA A 143 -13.38 -7.31 10.00
N LEU A 144 -12.14 -7.51 9.51
CA LEU A 144 -11.72 -8.75 8.84
C LEU A 144 -11.71 -9.96 9.77
N LEU A 145 -11.48 -9.76 11.08
CA LEU A 145 -11.64 -10.78 12.11
C LEU A 145 -13.11 -11.08 12.41
N GLY A 146 -14.07 -10.39 11.77
CA GLY A 146 -15.50 -10.57 11.98
C GLY A 146 -16.00 -9.98 13.31
N ARG A 147 -15.27 -9.00 13.88
CA ARG A 147 -15.60 -8.35 15.13
C ARG A 147 -16.57 -7.19 14.96
N ASP A 148 -17.34 -6.90 15.97
CA ASP A 148 -18.18 -5.70 16.04
C ASP A 148 -17.32 -4.49 16.38
N VAL A 149 -16.87 -3.77 15.33
CA VAL A 149 -15.97 -2.62 15.48
C VAL A 149 -16.60 -1.47 16.28
N HIS A 150 -17.91 -1.27 16.17
CA HIS A 150 -18.59 -0.24 16.97
C HIS A 150 -18.52 -0.54 18.46
N LYS A 151 -18.78 -1.78 18.85
CA LYS A 151 -18.84 -2.19 20.24
C LYS A 151 -17.47 -2.37 20.87
N GLU A 152 -16.53 -3.01 20.15
CA GLU A 152 -15.24 -3.41 20.72
C GLU A 152 -14.19 -2.29 20.66
N MET A 153 -14.31 -1.38 19.69
CA MET A 153 -13.37 -0.28 19.45
C MET A 153 -13.95 1.12 19.75
N ASP A 154 -15.09 1.20 20.44
CA ASP A 154 -15.76 2.47 20.76
C ASP A 154 -16.00 3.35 19.52
N GLY A 155 -16.77 2.80 18.57
CA GLY A 155 -16.99 3.41 17.26
C GLY A 155 -17.51 4.84 17.33
N ASP A 156 -18.40 5.17 18.28
CA ASP A 156 -18.92 6.54 18.42
C ASP A 156 -17.83 7.53 18.85
N ALA A 157 -16.95 7.14 19.76
CA ALA A 157 -15.82 7.99 20.18
C ALA A 157 -14.82 8.16 19.02
N VAL A 158 -14.56 7.10 18.25
CA VAL A 158 -13.71 7.17 17.07
C VAL A 158 -14.31 8.13 16.02
N VAL A 159 -15.60 8.01 15.68
CA VAL A 159 -16.26 8.93 14.75
C VAL A 159 -16.15 10.37 15.23
N ALA A 160 -16.45 10.63 16.51
CA ALA A 160 -16.35 11.97 17.07
C ALA A 160 -14.91 12.53 16.98
N TRP A 161 -13.88 11.69 17.22
CA TRP A 161 -12.48 12.09 17.08
C TRP A 161 -12.10 12.36 15.62
N VAL A 162 -12.46 11.50 14.66
CA VAL A 162 -12.18 11.70 13.23
C VAL A 162 -12.77 13.02 12.75
N LEU A 163 -14.03 13.34 13.14
CA LEU A 163 -14.67 14.59 12.76
C LEU A 163 -13.96 15.82 13.32
N ARG A 164 -13.31 15.74 14.51
CA ARG A 164 -12.48 16.84 15.02
C ARG A 164 -11.16 17.01 14.28
N CYS A 165 -10.69 15.96 13.57
CA CYS A 165 -9.51 16.05 12.70
C CYS A 165 -9.82 16.65 11.33
N GLN A 166 -11.11 16.92 10.98
CA GLN A 166 -11.46 17.57 9.72
C GLN A 166 -11.14 19.08 9.79
N HIS A 167 -10.24 19.50 8.90
CA HIS A 167 -9.84 20.89 8.78
C HIS A 167 -10.90 21.74 8.06
N PRO A 168 -10.96 23.07 8.26
CA PRO A 168 -11.90 23.96 7.54
C PRO A 168 -11.83 23.89 6.01
N CYS A 169 -10.66 23.52 5.43
CA CYS A 169 -10.49 23.28 3.99
C CYS A 169 -11.15 21.98 3.51
N GLY A 170 -11.55 21.10 4.42
CA GLY A 170 -12.19 19.82 4.13
C GLY A 170 -11.29 18.58 4.25
N GLY A 171 -9.97 18.73 4.16
CA GLY A 171 -9.02 17.65 4.39
C GLY A 171 -8.93 17.23 5.86
N PHE A 172 -8.34 16.09 6.12
CA PHE A 172 -8.14 15.55 7.48
C PHE A 172 -6.67 15.48 7.82
N GLY A 173 -6.32 15.84 9.07
CA GLY A 173 -4.98 15.64 9.63
C GLY A 173 -4.78 14.24 10.19
N GLY A 174 -3.53 13.88 10.49
CA GLY A 174 -3.17 12.61 11.14
C GLY A 174 -3.65 12.49 12.58
N GLY A 175 -3.98 13.61 13.22
CA GLY A 175 -4.54 13.77 14.55
C GLY A 175 -5.17 15.15 14.70
N GLU A 176 -5.75 15.44 15.90
CA GLU A 176 -6.35 16.73 16.17
C GLU A 176 -5.29 17.85 16.14
N GLY A 177 -5.55 18.92 15.37
CA GLY A 177 -4.64 20.08 15.26
C GLY A 177 -3.45 19.88 14.30
N HIS A 178 -3.34 18.71 13.63
CA HIS A 178 -2.38 18.48 12.57
C HIS A 178 -2.88 19.03 11.23
N ASP A 179 -1.96 19.44 10.37
CA ASP A 179 -2.27 19.91 9.03
C ASP A 179 -2.95 18.81 8.20
N PRO A 180 -3.89 19.19 7.30
CA PRO A 180 -4.58 18.24 6.46
C PRO A 180 -3.63 17.64 5.42
N HIS A 181 -3.72 16.33 5.23
CA HIS A 181 -2.91 15.60 4.26
C HIS A 181 -3.75 14.54 3.55
N LEU A 182 -3.46 14.27 2.29
CA LEU A 182 -4.24 13.37 1.43
C LEU A 182 -4.25 11.92 1.94
N LEU A 183 -3.15 11.43 2.51
CA LEU A 183 -3.08 10.11 3.15
C LEU A 183 -4.10 9.97 4.29
N TYR A 184 -4.13 10.97 5.17
CA TYR A 184 -5.02 10.94 6.33
C TYR A 184 -6.46 11.25 5.96
N THR A 185 -6.67 12.03 4.88
CA THR A 185 -8.00 12.24 4.30
C THR A 185 -8.60 10.92 3.81
N LEU A 186 -7.84 10.09 3.08
CA LEU A 186 -8.30 8.76 2.68
C LEU A 186 -8.58 7.88 3.90
N SER A 187 -7.64 7.80 4.87
CA SER A 187 -7.82 6.99 6.08
C SER A 187 -9.06 7.40 6.87
N ALA A 188 -9.33 8.70 7.00
CA ALA A 188 -10.52 9.22 7.68
C ALA A 188 -11.82 8.79 6.96
N LEU A 189 -11.86 8.90 5.64
CA LEU A 189 -13.01 8.46 4.86
C LEU A 189 -13.23 6.94 4.94
N GLN A 190 -12.15 6.14 4.96
CA GLN A 190 -12.23 4.69 5.16
C GLN A 190 -12.75 4.35 6.56
N ILE A 191 -12.31 5.04 7.62
CA ILE A 191 -12.84 4.87 8.98
C ILE A 191 -14.32 5.21 9.05
N LEU A 192 -14.70 6.36 8.50
CA LEU A 192 -16.11 6.78 8.50
C LEU A 192 -17.01 5.83 7.69
N ALA A 193 -16.48 5.26 6.60
CA ALA A 193 -17.17 4.21 5.85
C ALA A 193 -17.37 2.95 6.67
N LEU A 194 -16.30 2.45 7.32
CA LEU A 194 -16.34 1.26 8.20
C LEU A 194 -17.35 1.41 9.34
N LEU A 195 -17.51 2.64 9.86
CA LEU A 195 -18.41 2.96 10.95
C LEU A 195 -19.78 3.49 10.51
N GLY A 196 -20.10 3.44 9.18
CA GLY A 196 -21.38 3.90 8.65
C GLY A 196 -21.68 5.38 8.94
N ALA A 197 -20.65 6.23 8.94
CA ALA A 197 -20.72 7.63 9.39
C ALA A 197 -20.18 8.62 8.33
N LEU A 198 -20.11 8.24 7.06
CA LEU A 198 -19.65 9.12 5.97
C LEU A 198 -20.50 10.38 5.84
N ASP A 199 -21.78 10.30 6.13
CA ASP A 199 -22.74 11.41 6.09
C ASP A 199 -22.50 12.46 7.18
N LYS A 200 -21.71 12.15 8.22
CA LYS A 200 -21.41 13.05 9.33
C LYS A 200 -20.26 14.03 9.02
N CYS A 201 -19.41 13.74 8.04
CA CYS A 201 -18.35 14.67 7.64
C CYS A 201 -18.82 15.65 6.54
N ASP A 202 -18.08 16.74 6.37
CA ASP A 202 -18.28 17.65 5.22
C ASP A 202 -17.63 17.02 3.96
N GLY A 203 -18.33 16.05 3.37
CA GLY A 203 -17.86 15.31 2.19
C GLY A 203 -17.63 16.21 0.98
N ALA A 204 -18.44 17.26 0.82
CA ALA A 204 -18.30 18.21 -0.30
C ALA A 204 -16.99 19.00 -0.18
N LYS A 205 -16.63 19.44 1.02
CA LYS A 205 -15.34 20.10 1.23
C LYS A 205 -14.18 19.12 1.13
N ALA A 206 -14.33 17.88 1.62
CA ALA A 206 -13.30 16.86 1.47
C ALA A 206 -13.01 16.58 -0.01
N ALA A 207 -14.05 16.44 -0.85
CA ALA A 207 -13.88 16.27 -2.28
C ALA A 207 -13.22 17.49 -2.96
N ALA A 208 -13.60 18.71 -2.56
CA ALA A 208 -12.99 19.94 -3.05
C ALA A 208 -11.51 20.06 -2.64
N TYR A 209 -11.15 19.68 -1.42
CA TYR A 209 -9.76 19.61 -0.95
C TYR A 209 -8.93 18.64 -1.80
N VAL A 210 -9.41 17.41 -1.99
CA VAL A 210 -8.74 16.42 -2.84
C VAL A 210 -8.54 16.93 -4.26
N ALA A 211 -9.57 17.55 -4.85
CA ALA A 211 -9.51 18.09 -6.21
C ALA A 211 -8.49 19.24 -6.34
N ALA A 212 -8.36 20.08 -5.32
CA ALA A 212 -7.41 21.21 -5.31
C ALA A 212 -5.94 20.75 -5.30
N LEU A 213 -5.67 19.53 -4.91
CA LEU A 213 -4.32 18.96 -4.88
C LEU A 213 -3.84 18.45 -6.25
N GLN A 214 -4.74 18.34 -7.27
CA GLN A 214 -4.34 17.90 -8.60
C GLN A 214 -3.50 18.97 -9.30
N GLN A 215 -2.38 18.55 -9.87
CA GLN A 215 -1.45 19.40 -10.59
C GLN A 215 -1.71 19.40 -12.10
N GLY A 216 -1.11 20.36 -12.80
CA GLY A 216 -1.29 20.53 -14.25
C GLY A 216 -0.83 19.35 -15.09
N ASP A 217 0.13 18.55 -14.58
CA ASP A 217 0.66 17.33 -15.22
C ASP A 217 -0.12 16.06 -14.85
N GLY A 218 -1.15 16.18 -14.01
CA GLY A 218 -2.01 15.09 -13.55
C GLY A 218 -1.58 14.43 -12.25
N SER A 219 -0.41 14.76 -11.70
CA SER A 219 0.01 14.33 -10.36
C SER A 219 -0.85 14.95 -9.27
N PHE A 220 -0.70 14.45 -8.05
CA PHE A 220 -1.32 15.05 -6.87
C PHE A 220 -0.24 15.40 -5.84
N HIS A 221 -0.41 16.55 -5.18
CA HIS A 221 0.34 16.86 -3.98
C HIS A 221 -0.26 16.12 -2.78
N GLY A 222 0.57 15.80 -1.79
CA GLY A 222 0.10 15.22 -0.52
C GLY A 222 -0.64 16.25 0.33
N ASP A 223 -0.18 17.50 0.27
CA ASP A 223 -0.65 18.66 1.02
C ASP A 223 -0.24 19.98 0.32
N GLU A 224 -0.34 21.09 1.04
CA GLU A 224 0.06 22.43 0.54
C GLU A 224 1.58 22.59 0.35
N TRP A 225 2.41 21.68 0.91
CA TRP A 225 3.87 21.75 0.81
C TRP A 225 4.42 21.16 -0.49
N GLY A 226 3.58 20.46 -1.25
CA GLY A 226 3.83 20.15 -2.65
C GLY A 226 4.64 18.87 -2.91
N GLU A 227 4.72 17.93 -1.95
CA GLU A 227 5.27 16.59 -2.23
C GLU A 227 4.44 15.91 -3.33
N VAL A 228 5.11 15.29 -4.30
CA VAL A 228 4.49 14.50 -5.37
C VAL A 228 4.90 13.03 -5.23
N ASP A 229 3.91 12.15 -5.26
CA ASP A 229 4.12 10.71 -5.15
C ASP A 229 2.90 9.96 -5.74
N THR A 230 3.13 8.80 -6.37
CA THR A 230 2.05 7.96 -6.92
C THR A 230 1.06 7.46 -5.87
N ARG A 231 1.44 7.39 -4.59
CA ARG A 231 0.51 7.14 -3.47
C ARG A 231 -0.65 8.12 -3.47
N PHE A 232 -0.37 9.39 -3.76
CA PHE A 232 -1.39 10.44 -3.75
C PHE A 232 -2.37 10.31 -4.91
N SER A 233 -1.96 9.78 -6.05
CA SER A 233 -2.89 9.43 -7.14
C SER A 233 -3.91 8.37 -6.69
N TYR A 234 -3.45 7.32 -6.00
CA TYR A 234 -4.34 6.32 -5.40
C TYR A 234 -5.25 6.92 -4.33
N CYS A 235 -4.68 7.71 -3.41
CA CYS A 235 -5.44 8.33 -2.32
C CYS A 235 -6.53 9.26 -2.85
N ALA A 236 -6.23 10.06 -3.88
CA ALA A 236 -7.20 10.98 -4.48
C ALA A 236 -8.35 10.23 -5.16
N LEU A 237 -8.04 9.28 -6.03
CA LEU A 237 -9.06 8.52 -6.76
C LEU A 237 -9.93 7.68 -5.80
N SER A 238 -9.32 7.02 -4.81
CA SER A 238 -10.03 6.24 -3.80
C SER A 238 -10.93 7.13 -2.93
N SER A 239 -10.45 8.28 -2.46
CA SER A 239 -11.22 9.24 -1.66
C SER A 239 -12.44 9.74 -2.42
N LEU A 240 -12.27 10.17 -3.68
CA LEU A 240 -13.38 10.64 -4.52
C LEU A 240 -14.36 9.52 -4.87
N ALA A 241 -13.89 8.28 -5.04
CA ALA A 241 -14.76 7.13 -5.25
C ALA A 241 -15.61 6.86 -4.00
N ILE A 242 -15.02 6.82 -2.80
CA ILE A 242 -15.73 6.60 -1.52
C ILE A 242 -16.77 7.70 -1.28
N LEU A 243 -16.47 8.95 -1.64
CA LEU A 243 -17.42 10.07 -1.54
C LEU A 243 -18.49 10.06 -2.64
N GLY A 244 -18.44 9.15 -3.64
CA GLY A 244 -19.35 9.13 -4.76
C GLY A 244 -19.15 10.26 -5.78
N GLU A 245 -18.03 11.00 -5.69
CA GLU A 245 -17.75 12.22 -6.47
C GLU A 245 -16.86 11.97 -7.71
N LEU A 246 -16.31 10.77 -7.87
CA LEU A 246 -15.36 10.46 -8.95
C LEU A 246 -16.04 10.40 -10.33
N TRP A 247 -17.20 9.73 -10.45
CA TRP A 247 -17.87 9.45 -11.72
C TRP A 247 -19.24 10.11 -11.87
N ASN A 248 -19.85 10.55 -10.76
CA ASN A 248 -21.25 10.99 -10.75
C ASN A 248 -21.41 12.49 -10.92
N ARG A 249 -20.35 13.22 -11.25
CA ARG A 249 -20.35 14.68 -11.30
C ARG A 249 -20.10 15.24 -12.70
N SER A 250 -20.84 16.30 -13.06
CA SER A 250 -20.62 17.06 -14.28
C SER A 250 -20.64 18.58 -13.99
N PRO A 251 -19.56 19.34 -14.22
CA PRO A 251 -18.24 18.85 -14.68
C PRO A 251 -17.53 18.01 -13.61
N PRO A 252 -16.59 17.12 -14.01
CA PRO A 252 -15.79 16.35 -13.07
C PRO A 252 -14.93 17.27 -12.21
N LEU A 253 -14.64 16.85 -10.97
CA LEU A 253 -13.80 17.60 -10.02
C LEU A 253 -12.32 17.58 -10.39
N ILE A 254 -11.86 16.47 -10.96
CA ILE A 254 -10.48 16.23 -11.36
C ILE A 254 -10.40 15.77 -12.82
N ASP A 255 -9.24 15.91 -13.42
CA ASP A 255 -8.93 15.33 -14.72
C ASP A 255 -8.38 13.91 -14.54
N VAL A 256 -9.28 12.92 -14.59
CA VAL A 256 -8.91 11.50 -14.43
C VAL A 256 -7.96 11.03 -15.54
N ALA A 257 -8.10 11.54 -16.76
CA ALA A 257 -7.22 11.17 -17.87
C ALA A 257 -5.78 11.61 -17.61
N LYS A 258 -5.58 12.84 -17.13
CA LYS A 258 -4.25 13.30 -16.72
C LYS A 258 -3.69 12.54 -15.52
N ALA A 259 -4.51 12.17 -14.53
CA ALA A 259 -4.08 11.34 -13.42
C ALA A 259 -3.57 9.97 -13.91
N VAL A 260 -4.28 9.34 -14.83
CA VAL A 260 -3.87 8.09 -15.50
C VAL A 260 -2.56 8.28 -16.28
N ASP A 261 -2.44 9.37 -17.05
CA ASP A 261 -1.21 9.67 -17.81
C ASP A 261 0.01 9.87 -16.88
N PHE A 262 -0.19 10.53 -15.73
CA PHE A 262 0.88 10.66 -14.73
C PHE A 262 1.33 9.30 -14.20
N VAL A 263 0.39 8.45 -13.79
CA VAL A 263 0.68 7.10 -13.29
C VAL A 263 1.38 6.26 -14.37
N ASP A 264 0.94 6.32 -15.65
CA ASP A 264 1.59 5.57 -16.74
C ASP A 264 3.03 6.05 -17.00
N ARG A 265 3.33 7.34 -16.82
CA ARG A 265 4.71 7.86 -16.91
C ARG A 265 5.62 7.38 -15.76
N CYS A 266 5.07 6.96 -14.62
CA CYS A 266 5.84 6.39 -13.53
C CYS A 266 6.21 4.92 -13.75
N ARG A 267 5.75 4.32 -14.84
CA ARG A 267 6.09 2.94 -15.22
C ARG A 267 7.52 2.84 -15.73
N ASN A 268 8.23 1.82 -15.24
CA ASN A 268 9.59 1.51 -15.62
C ASN A 268 9.66 0.39 -16.67
N PHE A 269 10.86 0.18 -17.25
CA PHE A 269 11.12 -0.86 -18.26
C PHE A 269 10.94 -2.28 -17.73
N ASP A 270 11.04 -2.49 -16.41
CA ASP A 270 10.80 -3.76 -15.73
C ASP A 270 9.31 -4.08 -15.51
N GLY A 271 8.42 -3.17 -15.93
CA GLY A 271 6.98 -3.23 -15.76
C GLY A 271 6.48 -2.72 -14.41
N GLY A 272 7.36 -2.44 -13.46
CA GLY A 272 7.03 -1.86 -12.16
C GLY A 272 6.83 -0.34 -12.22
N TYR A 273 6.48 0.24 -11.07
CA TYR A 273 6.21 1.66 -10.93
C TYR A 273 7.00 2.24 -9.76
N GLY A 274 7.48 3.47 -9.95
CA GLY A 274 8.13 4.26 -8.90
C GLY A 274 7.23 5.37 -8.36
N ALA A 275 7.72 6.12 -7.37
CA ALA A 275 7.01 7.22 -6.72
C ALA A 275 6.75 8.39 -7.68
N VAL A 276 7.67 8.64 -8.59
CA VAL A 276 7.61 9.67 -9.64
C VAL A 276 8.25 9.10 -10.92
N PRO A 277 8.07 9.74 -12.09
CA PRO A 277 8.70 9.27 -13.32
C PRO A 277 10.23 9.11 -13.17
N GLY A 278 10.74 7.90 -13.45
CA GLY A 278 12.16 7.56 -13.36
C GLY A 278 12.63 7.09 -11.96
N ALA A 279 11.78 7.09 -10.94
CA ALA A 279 12.08 6.48 -9.65
C ALA A 279 12.07 4.94 -9.74
N GLU A 280 12.83 4.28 -8.86
CA GLU A 280 12.94 2.81 -8.79
C GLU A 280 11.57 2.15 -8.57
N SER A 281 11.36 1.00 -9.21
CA SER A 281 10.18 0.16 -9.00
C SER A 281 10.14 -0.39 -7.56
N HIS A 282 9.01 -0.18 -6.89
CA HIS A 282 8.79 -0.60 -5.50
C HIS A 282 7.39 -1.15 -5.32
N ALA A 283 7.23 -2.27 -4.60
CA ALA A 283 5.95 -2.97 -4.46
C ALA A 283 4.82 -2.11 -3.90
N GLY A 284 5.11 -1.23 -2.94
CA GLY A 284 4.13 -0.30 -2.39
C GLY A 284 3.66 0.74 -3.42
N GLN A 285 4.57 1.27 -4.24
CA GLN A 285 4.23 2.19 -5.34
C GLN A 285 3.44 1.46 -6.44
N ILE A 286 3.82 0.21 -6.73
CA ILE A 286 3.10 -0.64 -7.69
C ILE A 286 1.64 -0.82 -7.27
N PHE A 287 1.38 -1.13 -5.98
CA PHE A 287 0.01 -1.21 -5.49
C PHE A 287 -0.76 0.09 -5.72
N CYS A 288 -0.18 1.23 -5.36
CA CYS A 288 -0.83 2.52 -5.53
C CYS A 288 -1.13 2.81 -7.02
N CYS A 289 -0.18 2.52 -7.92
CA CYS A 289 -0.37 2.72 -9.34
C CYS A 289 -1.43 1.78 -9.94
N VAL A 290 -1.34 0.48 -9.65
CA VAL A 290 -2.29 -0.53 -10.14
C VAL A 290 -3.68 -0.29 -9.56
N GLY A 291 -3.78 0.04 -8.26
CA GLY A 291 -5.03 0.40 -7.61
C GLY A 291 -5.66 1.66 -8.20
N ALA A 292 -4.87 2.71 -8.43
CA ALA A 292 -5.31 3.94 -9.09
C ALA A 292 -5.85 3.66 -10.50
N LEU A 293 -5.13 2.86 -11.31
CA LEU A 293 -5.56 2.45 -12.64
C LEU A 293 -6.82 1.57 -12.60
N ALA A 294 -6.96 0.71 -11.60
CA ALA A 294 -8.16 -0.11 -11.40
C ALA A 294 -9.39 0.75 -11.08
N ILE A 295 -9.26 1.73 -10.17
CA ILE A 295 -10.33 2.70 -9.85
C ILE A 295 -10.67 3.56 -11.06
N ALA A 296 -9.67 4.00 -11.82
CA ALA A 296 -9.84 4.75 -13.07
C ALA A 296 -10.37 3.89 -14.24
N LYS A 297 -10.62 2.60 -14.03
CA LYS A 297 -11.06 1.62 -15.05
C LYS A 297 -10.08 1.51 -16.23
N ARG A 298 -8.77 1.64 -15.95
CA ARG A 298 -7.68 1.64 -16.93
C ARG A 298 -6.58 0.62 -16.63
N VAL A 299 -6.92 -0.48 -15.96
CA VAL A 299 -5.99 -1.60 -15.75
C VAL A 299 -5.49 -2.24 -17.06
N ASP A 300 -6.16 -1.96 -18.18
CA ASP A 300 -5.76 -2.32 -19.54
C ASP A 300 -4.38 -1.76 -19.96
N LEU A 301 -3.94 -0.67 -19.35
CA LEU A 301 -2.62 -0.07 -19.60
C LEU A 301 -1.46 -0.86 -18.97
N VAL A 302 -1.75 -1.71 -18.00
CA VAL A 302 -0.72 -2.49 -17.30
C VAL A 302 -0.31 -3.69 -18.14
N ASP A 303 1.00 -3.85 -18.40
CA ASP A 303 1.51 -5.13 -18.87
C ASP A 303 1.47 -6.14 -17.72
N GLY A 304 0.30 -6.77 -17.54
CA GLY A 304 0.06 -7.69 -16.44
C GLY A 304 0.96 -8.93 -16.46
N THR A 305 1.61 -9.26 -17.58
CA THR A 305 2.56 -10.37 -17.66
C THR A 305 3.93 -9.94 -17.16
N LEU A 306 4.45 -8.81 -17.62
CA LEU A 306 5.74 -8.31 -17.19
C LEU A 306 5.71 -7.89 -15.70
N LEU A 307 4.69 -7.14 -15.30
CA LEU A 307 4.53 -6.71 -13.91
C LEU A 307 4.25 -7.91 -12.98
N GLY A 308 3.36 -8.83 -13.39
CA GLY A 308 3.07 -10.03 -12.60
C GLY A 308 4.32 -10.87 -12.35
N TRP A 309 5.20 -10.98 -13.34
CA TRP A 309 6.50 -11.62 -13.17
C TRP A 309 7.38 -10.89 -12.15
N TRP A 310 7.53 -9.56 -12.28
CA TRP A 310 8.31 -8.75 -11.34
C TRP A 310 7.81 -8.94 -9.90
N LEU A 311 6.50 -8.94 -9.70
CA LEU A 311 5.87 -9.14 -8.39
C LEU A 311 6.10 -10.56 -7.86
N ALA A 312 5.97 -11.59 -8.70
CA ALA A 312 6.18 -12.98 -8.29
C ALA A 312 7.65 -13.25 -7.87
N GLU A 313 8.62 -12.59 -8.50
CA GLU A 313 10.04 -12.68 -8.12
C GLU A 313 10.36 -12.04 -6.76
N ARG A 314 9.40 -11.36 -6.13
CA ARG A 314 9.56 -10.81 -4.77
C ARG A 314 9.44 -11.88 -3.68
N GLN A 315 8.97 -13.09 -4.02
CA GLN A 315 8.91 -14.16 -3.03
C GLN A 315 10.30 -14.69 -2.70
N CYS A 316 10.65 -14.60 -1.41
CA CYS A 316 11.90 -15.07 -0.85
C CYS A 316 11.83 -16.56 -0.49
N ASP A 317 12.98 -17.19 -0.18
CA ASP A 317 13.06 -18.60 0.23
C ASP A 317 12.24 -18.90 1.50
N SER A 318 12.09 -17.90 2.39
CA SER A 318 11.23 -17.98 3.57
C SER A 318 9.72 -18.08 3.26
N GLY A 319 9.32 -17.88 1.99
CA GLY A 319 7.91 -17.76 1.60
C GLY A 319 7.35 -16.34 1.68
N GLY A 320 7.94 -15.46 2.49
CA GLY A 320 7.57 -14.05 2.58
C GLY A 320 7.96 -13.25 1.33
N LEU A 321 7.39 -12.07 1.19
CA LEU A 321 7.58 -11.18 0.05
C LEU A 321 8.44 -9.97 0.43
N ASN A 322 9.28 -9.48 -0.50
CA ASN A 322 10.06 -8.26 -0.30
C ASN A 322 9.60 -7.12 -1.22
N GLY A 323 9.94 -5.87 -0.87
CA GLY A 323 9.46 -4.69 -1.59
C GLY A 323 10.17 -4.39 -2.91
N ARG A 324 11.40 -4.86 -3.07
CA ARG A 324 12.26 -4.71 -4.25
C ARG A 324 13.42 -5.71 -4.19
N PRO A 325 14.17 -5.93 -5.30
CA PRO A 325 15.28 -6.87 -5.32
C PRO A 325 16.27 -6.66 -4.18
N GLU A 326 16.87 -7.75 -3.68
CA GLU A 326 17.92 -7.77 -2.65
C GLU A 326 17.48 -7.29 -1.23
N LYS A 327 16.17 -7.05 -1.01
CA LYS A 327 15.62 -6.70 0.32
C LYS A 327 15.11 -7.94 1.04
N GLN A 328 15.00 -7.82 2.37
CA GLN A 328 14.45 -8.88 3.21
C GLN A 328 12.92 -8.96 3.05
N ALA A 329 12.36 -10.15 3.31
CA ALA A 329 10.93 -10.35 3.40
C ALA A 329 10.33 -9.56 4.58
N ASP A 330 9.11 -9.06 4.39
CA ASP A 330 8.35 -8.32 5.38
C ASP A 330 6.85 -8.55 5.13
N VAL A 331 6.09 -8.79 6.20
CA VAL A 331 4.66 -9.11 6.14
C VAL A 331 3.83 -8.04 5.39
N CYS A 332 4.23 -6.76 5.43
CA CYS A 332 3.45 -5.73 4.75
C CYS A 332 3.37 -5.97 3.23
N TYR A 333 4.36 -6.63 2.63
CA TYR A 333 4.31 -6.99 1.21
C TYR A 333 3.35 -8.13 0.90
N SER A 334 2.87 -8.86 1.91
CA SER A 334 1.72 -9.77 1.77
C SER A 334 0.44 -9.02 1.35
N TRP A 335 0.40 -7.69 1.58
CA TRP A 335 -0.64 -6.83 1.05
C TRP A 335 -0.23 -6.23 -0.30
N TRP A 336 0.84 -5.44 -0.35
CA TRP A 336 1.21 -4.64 -1.53
C TRP A 336 1.40 -5.47 -2.80
N ILE A 337 2.01 -6.63 -2.68
CA ILE A 337 2.26 -7.54 -3.82
C ILE A 337 1.04 -8.38 -4.12
N LEU A 338 0.46 -9.02 -3.10
CA LEU A 338 -0.63 -9.97 -3.34
C LEU A 338 -1.90 -9.26 -3.83
N SER A 339 -2.23 -8.05 -3.32
CA SER A 339 -3.34 -7.25 -3.85
C SER A 339 -3.10 -6.87 -5.31
N SER A 340 -1.88 -6.43 -5.67
CA SER A 340 -1.52 -6.13 -7.06
C SER A 340 -1.65 -7.36 -7.97
N LEU A 341 -1.16 -8.53 -7.53
CA LEU A 341 -1.31 -9.79 -8.25
C LEU A 341 -2.78 -10.20 -8.37
N THR A 342 -3.59 -9.96 -7.34
CA THR A 342 -5.04 -10.25 -7.35
C THR A 342 -5.76 -9.35 -8.34
N ILE A 343 -5.48 -8.04 -8.35
CA ILE A 343 -6.04 -7.09 -9.33
C ILE A 343 -5.68 -7.52 -10.76
N LEU A 344 -4.46 -8.02 -10.98
CA LEU A 344 -4.00 -8.50 -12.28
C LEU A 344 -4.44 -9.94 -12.62
N GLY A 345 -5.17 -10.64 -11.73
CA GLY A 345 -5.59 -12.02 -11.91
C GLY A 345 -4.45 -13.05 -11.89
N ARG A 346 -3.37 -12.78 -11.13
CA ARG A 346 -2.13 -13.57 -11.11
C ARG A 346 -1.66 -13.98 -9.71
N SER A 347 -2.54 -14.01 -8.71
CA SER A 347 -2.21 -14.42 -7.34
C SER A 347 -1.51 -15.79 -7.30
N HIS A 348 -1.92 -16.72 -8.16
CA HIS A 348 -1.36 -18.07 -8.29
C HIS A 348 0.08 -18.14 -8.86
N TRP A 349 0.72 -17.01 -9.14
CA TRP A 349 2.11 -16.97 -9.63
C TRP A 349 3.15 -17.03 -8.49
N ILE A 350 2.70 -16.98 -7.24
CA ILE A 350 3.52 -17.20 -6.05
C ILE A 350 3.11 -18.50 -5.36
N ASP A 351 3.95 -18.98 -4.45
CA ASP A 351 3.62 -20.08 -3.55
C ASP A 351 2.75 -19.56 -2.41
N GLU A 352 1.42 -19.64 -2.60
CA GLU A 352 0.41 -19.13 -1.67
C GLU A 352 0.54 -19.81 -0.28
N ALA A 353 0.87 -21.12 -0.25
CA ALA A 353 1.01 -21.86 1.00
C ALA A 353 2.23 -21.41 1.81
N LYS A 354 3.36 -21.18 1.15
CA LYS A 354 4.55 -20.64 1.83
C LYS A 354 4.34 -19.22 2.33
N LEU A 355 3.63 -18.38 1.59
CA LEU A 355 3.29 -17.03 2.04
C LEU A 355 2.41 -17.07 3.28
N ALA A 356 1.37 -17.91 3.29
CA ALA A 356 0.52 -18.09 4.48
C ALA A 356 1.33 -18.57 5.68
N ALA A 357 2.22 -19.56 5.51
CA ALA A 357 3.10 -20.04 6.57
C ALA A 357 3.98 -18.91 7.13
N PHE A 358 4.60 -18.10 6.26
CA PHE A 358 5.43 -16.98 6.69
C PHE A 358 4.62 -15.96 7.52
N ILE A 359 3.40 -15.59 7.10
CA ILE A 359 2.54 -14.67 7.87
C ILE A 359 2.22 -15.27 9.24
N LEU A 360 1.89 -16.56 9.30
CA LEU A 360 1.55 -17.25 10.55
C LEU A 360 2.74 -17.38 11.51
N GLU A 361 3.98 -17.49 10.99
CA GLU A 361 5.19 -17.46 11.79
C GLU A 361 5.51 -16.07 12.37
N CYS A 362 4.98 -15.01 11.78
CA CYS A 362 5.16 -13.65 12.26
C CYS A 362 4.18 -13.24 13.37
N GLN A 363 3.25 -14.12 13.78
CA GLN A 363 2.35 -13.87 14.90
C GLN A 363 3.09 -13.80 16.24
N GLU A 364 2.72 -12.85 17.08
CA GLU A 364 3.17 -12.83 18.47
C GLU A 364 2.33 -13.84 19.28
N PRO A 365 2.93 -14.92 19.78
CA PRO A 365 2.18 -16.05 20.36
C PRO A 365 1.54 -15.72 21.73
N ASP A 366 2.11 -14.79 22.49
CA ASP A 366 1.63 -14.46 23.84
C ASP A 366 0.71 -13.23 23.84
N GLY A 367 1.15 -12.14 23.23
CA GLY A 367 0.46 -10.85 23.23
C GLY A 367 -0.54 -10.67 22.09
N GLY A 368 -0.47 -11.47 21.03
CA GLY A 368 -1.20 -11.25 19.80
C GLY A 368 -0.59 -10.15 18.93
N GLY A 369 -1.21 -9.91 17.77
CA GLY A 369 -0.63 -9.06 16.72
C GLY A 369 0.27 -9.84 15.79
N VAL A 370 0.75 -9.17 14.74
CA VAL A 370 1.66 -9.71 13.73
C VAL A 370 2.82 -8.74 13.57
N ALA A 371 4.05 -9.26 13.48
CA ALA A 371 5.27 -8.51 13.25
C ALA A 371 5.62 -8.46 11.76
N ASP A 372 6.59 -7.62 11.39
CA ASP A 372 7.17 -7.56 10.04
C ASP A 372 7.86 -8.89 9.66
N ARG A 373 8.47 -9.56 10.65
CA ARG A 373 9.23 -10.83 10.51
C ARG A 373 9.13 -11.66 11.77
N PRO A 374 9.38 -12.99 11.67
CA PRO A 374 9.40 -13.87 12.85
C PRO A 374 10.35 -13.37 13.92
N GLY A 375 9.88 -13.32 15.17
CA GLY A 375 10.66 -12.92 16.34
C GLY A 375 10.82 -11.42 16.55
N ASN A 376 10.27 -10.57 15.68
CA ASN A 376 10.18 -9.14 15.88
C ASN A 376 8.90 -8.79 16.68
N MET A 377 8.77 -7.53 17.07
CA MET A 377 7.62 -7.04 17.84
C MET A 377 6.44 -6.76 16.92
N ALA A 378 5.25 -7.22 17.32
CA ALA A 378 4.02 -6.96 16.60
C ALA A 378 3.63 -5.47 16.65
N ASP A 379 3.01 -4.98 15.58
CA ASP A 379 2.39 -3.66 15.50
C ASP A 379 1.06 -3.70 14.71
N VAL A 380 0.30 -2.61 14.77
CA VAL A 380 -1.04 -2.53 14.16
C VAL A 380 -0.97 -2.58 12.63
N PHE A 381 0.07 -1.98 12.03
CA PHE A 381 0.27 -1.94 10.59
C PHE A 381 0.52 -3.35 10.03
N HIS A 382 1.50 -4.10 10.58
CA HIS A 382 1.79 -5.47 10.13
C HIS A 382 0.66 -6.43 10.50
N THR A 383 -0.04 -6.21 11.62
CA THR A 383 -1.24 -6.99 11.98
C THR A 383 -2.33 -6.84 10.92
N PHE A 384 -2.62 -5.62 10.47
CA PHE A 384 -3.60 -5.39 9.41
C PHE A 384 -3.17 -6.06 8.09
N PHE A 385 -1.94 -5.86 7.65
CA PHE A 385 -1.48 -6.41 6.37
C PHE A 385 -1.30 -7.92 6.37
N GLY A 386 -0.93 -8.51 7.52
CA GLY A 386 -0.90 -9.97 7.68
C GLY A 386 -2.29 -10.58 7.57
N ILE A 387 -3.28 -10.04 8.30
CA ILE A 387 -4.68 -10.49 8.21
C ILE A 387 -5.25 -10.26 6.80
N GLY A 388 -4.98 -9.09 6.20
CA GLY A 388 -5.37 -8.79 4.82
C GLY A 388 -4.74 -9.73 3.80
N GLY A 389 -3.47 -10.08 3.96
CA GLY A 389 -2.78 -11.07 3.14
C GLY A 389 -3.42 -12.46 3.24
N LEU A 390 -3.70 -12.95 4.45
CA LEU A 390 -4.42 -14.21 4.66
C LEU A 390 -5.83 -14.18 4.04
N SER A 391 -6.52 -13.04 4.11
CA SER A 391 -7.83 -12.86 3.48
C SER A 391 -7.73 -12.95 1.95
N LEU A 392 -6.76 -12.31 1.31
CA LEU A 392 -6.54 -12.38 -0.14
C LEU A 392 -6.14 -13.78 -0.63
N LEU A 393 -5.49 -14.57 0.23
CA LEU A 393 -5.17 -15.98 -0.04
C LEU A 393 -6.39 -16.91 0.12
N ASN A 394 -7.55 -16.40 0.54
CA ASN A 394 -8.71 -17.18 0.96
C ASN A 394 -8.36 -18.23 2.05
N TRP A 395 -7.33 -17.94 2.86
CA TRP A 395 -6.83 -18.88 3.85
C TRP A 395 -7.87 -19.25 4.90
N PHE A 396 -8.77 -18.30 5.23
CA PHE A 396 -9.82 -18.51 6.23
C PHE A 396 -10.90 -19.50 5.77
N ASP A 397 -11.16 -19.65 4.46
CA ASP A 397 -12.28 -20.41 3.94
C ASP A 397 -12.25 -21.91 4.27
N GLY A 398 -11.06 -22.51 4.37
CA GLY A 398 -10.87 -23.92 4.72
C GLY A 398 -10.65 -24.18 6.23
N THR A 399 -10.84 -23.18 7.08
CA THR A 399 -10.50 -23.25 8.52
C THR A 399 -11.72 -23.08 9.40
N ALA A 400 -11.51 -23.14 10.73
CA ALA A 400 -12.52 -22.81 11.75
C ALA A 400 -12.98 -21.35 11.69
N TYR A 401 -12.33 -20.52 10.88
CA TYR A 401 -12.56 -19.09 10.73
C TYR A 401 -13.33 -18.75 9.44
N ALA A 402 -13.90 -19.73 8.76
CA ALA A 402 -14.72 -19.54 7.56
C ALA A 402 -15.90 -18.59 7.80
N GLY A 403 -16.27 -17.84 6.75
CA GLY A 403 -17.39 -16.88 6.80
C GLY A 403 -17.00 -15.47 7.27
N ARG A 404 -15.70 -15.20 7.46
CA ARG A 404 -15.20 -13.84 7.69
C ARG A 404 -15.30 -13.00 6.43
N PRO A 405 -15.45 -11.64 6.56
CA PRO A 405 -15.44 -10.77 5.41
C PRO A 405 -14.09 -10.88 4.65
N ALA A 406 -14.16 -11.10 3.35
CA ALA A 406 -12.98 -10.95 2.50
C ALA A 406 -12.59 -9.47 2.37
N ILE A 407 -11.30 -9.20 2.18
CA ILE A 407 -10.83 -7.85 1.88
C ILE A 407 -10.90 -7.58 0.37
N ASP A 408 -11.32 -6.37 -0.01
CA ASP A 408 -11.25 -5.91 -1.39
C ASP A 408 -9.81 -5.51 -1.76
N PRO A 409 -9.23 -6.05 -2.85
CA PRO A 409 -7.84 -5.81 -3.21
C PRO A 409 -7.55 -4.39 -3.70
N VAL A 410 -8.57 -3.60 -4.06
CA VAL A 410 -8.41 -2.25 -4.61
C VAL A 410 -8.61 -1.19 -3.53
N PHE A 411 -9.73 -1.26 -2.79
CA PHE A 411 -10.10 -0.24 -1.81
C PHE A 411 -9.57 -0.50 -0.39
N ALA A 412 -8.99 -1.68 -0.15
CA ALA A 412 -8.44 -2.07 1.16
C ALA A 412 -9.48 -1.96 2.30
N LEU A 413 -10.72 -2.33 2.00
CA LEU A 413 -11.87 -2.38 2.88
C LEU A 413 -12.52 -3.77 2.82
N PRO A 414 -13.35 -4.16 3.79
CA PRO A 414 -14.15 -5.39 3.67
C PRO A 414 -15.00 -5.38 2.38
N ALA A 415 -14.93 -6.45 1.60
CA ALA A 415 -15.63 -6.54 0.32
C ALA A 415 -17.17 -6.35 0.42
N PRO A 416 -17.86 -6.81 1.50
CA PRO A 416 -19.28 -6.48 1.68
C PRO A 416 -19.54 -4.98 1.79
N LEU A 417 -18.67 -4.23 2.46
CA LEU A 417 -18.78 -2.77 2.58
C LEU A 417 -18.52 -2.08 1.23
N VAL A 418 -17.53 -2.55 0.47
CA VAL A 418 -17.24 -2.04 -0.89
C VAL A 418 -18.46 -2.20 -1.78
N ALA A 419 -19.13 -3.35 -1.71
CA ALA A 419 -20.37 -3.62 -2.44
C ALA A 419 -21.54 -2.73 -1.96
N GLU A 420 -21.70 -2.52 -0.66
CA GLU A 420 -22.72 -1.65 -0.07
C GLU A 420 -22.56 -0.19 -0.52
N LEU A 421 -21.32 0.29 -0.56
CA LEU A 421 -20.98 1.64 -1.04
C LEU A 421 -21.05 1.78 -2.57
N GLY A 422 -21.29 0.69 -3.31
CA GLY A 422 -21.35 0.69 -4.76
C GLY A 422 -20.02 1.08 -5.41
N LEU A 423 -18.89 0.78 -4.77
CA LEU A 423 -17.56 1.09 -5.29
C LEU A 423 -17.18 0.10 -6.40
N GLU A 424 -16.76 0.63 -7.53
CA GLU A 424 -16.41 -0.14 -8.72
C GLU A 424 -14.95 0.07 -9.11
N ALA A 425 -14.26 -1.01 -9.44
CA ALA A 425 -12.92 -1.00 -10.00
C ALA A 425 -12.76 -2.09 -11.06
N SER A 426 -11.83 -1.90 -12.00
CA SER A 426 -11.48 -2.91 -12.99
C SER A 426 -10.48 -3.90 -12.38
N VAL A 427 -10.85 -5.18 -12.37
CA VAL A 427 -9.98 -6.28 -11.93
C VAL A 427 -9.88 -7.29 -13.06
N CYS A 428 -8.67 -7.75 -13.37
CA CYS A 428 -8.48 -8.77 -14.40
C CYS A 428 -9.02 -10.12 -13.92
N PRO A 429 -9.67 -10.90 -14.78
CA PRO A 429 -10.07 -12.25 -14.42
C PRO A 429 -8.83 -13.11 -14.11
N ARG A 430 -8.97 -14.08 -13.21
CA ARG A 430 -7.89 -15.02 -12.89
C ARG A 430 -7.42 -15.69 -14.19
N ALA A 431 -6.13 -15.58 -14.49
CA ALA A 431 -5.54 -16.21 -15.67
C ALA A 431 -5.59 -17.73 -15.50
N THR A 432 -6.41 -18.40 -16.30
CA THR A 432 -6.47 -19.86 -16.36
C THR A 432 -5.38 -20.39 -17.30
N ALA A 433 -4.98 -21.65 -17.15
CA ALA A 433 -4.01 -22.30 -18.05
C ALA A 433 -4.44 -22.16 -19.53
N SER A 434 -5.73 -22.30 -19.82
CA SER A 434 -6.30 -22.09 -21.16
C SER A 434 -6.10 -20.67 -21.71
N LEU A 435 -6.23 -19.63 -20.88
CA LEU A 435 -5.97 -18.25 -21.28
C LEU A 435 -4.47 -18.01 -21.54
N LEU A 436 -3.60 -18.62 -20.74
CA LEU A 436 -2.15 -18.54 -20.94
C LEU A 436 -1.71 -19.23 -22.23
N GLU A 437 -2.28 -20.37 -22.56
CA GLU A 437 -2.06 -21.07 -23.84
C GLU A 437 -2.59 -20.25 -25.03
N THR A 438 -3.75 -19.62 -24.89
CA THR A 438 -4.33 -18.76 -25.93
C THR A 438 -3.43 -17.54 -26.19
N TRP A 439 -2.89 -16.93 -25.15
CA TRP A 439 -1.95 -15.80 -25.30
C TRP A 439 -0.59 -16.24 -25.85
N ALA A 440 -0.12 -17.44 -25.52
CA ALA A 440 1.10 -17.99 -26.11
C ALA A 440 0.92 -18.21 -27.61
N ARG A 441 -0.20 -18.81 -28.05
CA ARG A 441 -0.51 -19.01 -29.48
C ARG A 441 -0.66 -17.70 -30.25
N ALA A 442 -1.40 -16.73 -29.70
CA ALA A 442 -1.57 -15.43 -30.35
C ALA A 442 -0.22 -14.70 -30.58
N ARG A 443 0.73 -14.84 -29.64
CA ARG A 443 2.08 -14.28 -29.81
C ARG A 443 2.93 -15.01 -30.84
N ASP A 444 2.77 -16.30 -30.97
CA ASP A 444 3.50 -17.07 -31.97
C ASP A 444 2.97 -16.77 -33.38
N GLU A 445 1.66 -16.57 -33.54
CA GLU A 445 1.02 -16.10 -34.76
C GLU A 445 1.47 -14.68 -35.16
N GLU A 446 1.66 -13.75 -34.20
CA GLU A 446 2.22 -12.42 -34.48
C GLU A 446 3.70 -12.46 -34.93
N LYS A 447 4.47 -13.48 -34.52
CA LYS A 447 5.87 -13.67 -34.97
C LYS A 447 5.98 -14.22 -36.40
N GLU A 448 4.98 -14.98 -36.83
CA GLU A 448 4.96 -15.59 -38.17
C GLU A 448 4.41 -14.65 -39.24
N THR A 449 3.79 -13.52 -38.88
CA THR A 449 3.34 -12.50 -39.82
C THR A 449 4.55 -11.68 -40.28
N PRO A 450 4.96 -11.76 -41.59
CA PRO A 450 6.05 -10.95 -42.08
C PRO A 450 5.72 -9.46 -42.00
N PRO A 451 6.71 -8.57 -41.75
CA PRO A 451 6.47 -7.13 -41.74
C PRO A 451 5.89 -6.68 -43.10
N PRO A 452 4.97 -5.72 -43.13
CA PRO A 452 4.46 -5.18 -44.37
C PRO A 452 5.65 -4.70 -45.23
N SER A 453 5.64 -5.11 -46.47
CA SER A 453 6.66 -4.73 -47.46
C SER A 453 6.78 -3.19 -47.55
N PRO A 454 7.99 -2.63 -47.71
CA PRO A 454 8.25 -1.19 -47.70
C PRO A 454 7.54 -0.42 -48.80
#